data_901586915fb8a6404d8f69ca1b2cddd9
#
_entry.id   901586915fb8a6404d8f69ca1b2cddd9
#
_cell.length_a   1.000
_cell.length_b   1.000
_cell.length_c   1.000
_cell.angle_alpha   90.00
_cell.angle_beta   90.00
_cell.angle_gamma   90.00
#
_symmetry.space_group_name_H-M   'P 1'
#
loop_
_entity.id
_entity.type
_entity.pdbx_description
1 polymer ?
#
loop_
_entity_poly.entity_id
_entity_poly.type
_entity_poly.pdbx_seq_one_letter_code
_entity_poly.pdbx_strand_id
1 'polypeptide(L)'
;GGAMLWMTAFHFCFDLSHLGYWPQDFRADPVWTGQRTAIVSLFLFCAGLGQAVALQQGQGWARFGRRWAQIAGCALLVSAGSWFMFPHSFIYFGVLHGMAVMLLLARGSAGWGRWLWLAGGVALLLPWGAQWALSGPLADWAVYFNARWLNWLGLVSRKPYTEDYVPLLPWLGVLWW
;
A
#
# COMPACT_ATOMS: atom_id res chain seq x y z
N GLY A 1 -1.66 -17.62 -5.59
CA GLY A 1 -0.76 -18.64 -5.18
C GLY A 1 0.57 -18.19 -4.63
N GLY A 2 1.62 -18.04 -5.47
CA GLY A 2 3.02 -17.84 -5.00
C GLY A 2 3.24 -16.64 -4.09
N ALA A 3 2.62 -15.48 -4.39
CA ALA A 3 2.72 -14.29 -3.54
C ALA A 3 2.20 -14.54 -2.11
N MET A 4 1.14 -15.34 -1.95
CA MET A 4 0.63 -15.72 -0.62
C MET A 4 1.62 -16.57 0.16
N LEU A 5 2.22 -17.58 -0.49
CA LEU A 5 3.24 -18.42 0.14
C LEU A 5 4.45 -17.60 0.57
N TRP A 6 4.91 -16.71 -0.31
CA TRP A 6 6.05 -15.82 0.01
C TRP A 6 5.72 -14.89 1.19
N MET A 7 4.54 -14.29 1.17
CA MET A 7 4.07 -13.45 2.29
C MET A 7 4.01 -14.23 3.61
N THR A 8 3.46 -15.47 3.58
CA THR A 8 3.39 -16.32 4.78
C THR A 8 4.79 -16.64 5.32
N ALA A 9 5.73 -17.00 4.45
CA ALA A 9 7.12 -17.27 4.84
C ALA A 9 7.79 -16.00 5.41
N PHE A 10 7.57 -14.83 4.79
CA PHE A 10 8.09 -13.56 5.26
C PHE A 10 7.59 -13.23 6.67
N HIS A 11 6.27 -13.34 6.91
CA HIS A 11 5.68 -13.09 8.23
C HIS A 11 6.14 -14.08 9.28
N PHE A 12 6.29 -15.35 8.92
CA PHE A 12 6.85 -16.36 9.83
C PHE A 12 8.29 -15.99 10.28
N CYS A 13 9.15 -15.56 9.34
CA CYS A 13 10.48 -15.08 9.67
C CYS A 13 10.43 -13.81 10.55
N PHE A 14 9.50 -12.89 10.27
CA PHE A 14 9.27 -11.70 11.08
C PHE A 14 8.87 -12.07 12.53
N ASP A 15 7.96 -13.01 12.69
CA ASP A 15 7.50 -13.48 14.01
C ASP A 15 8.65 -14.14 14.79
N LEU A 16 9.48 -14.97 14.15
CA LEU A 16 10.67 -15.55 14.76
C LEU A 16 11.65 -14.47 15.26
N SER A 17 11.81 -13.41 14.48
CA SER A 17 12.65 -12.28 14.87
C SER A 17 12.03 -11.50 16.03
N HIS A 18 10.74 -11.23 15.97
CA HIS A 18 10.01 -10.50 17.00
C HIS A 18 10.02 -11.24 18.36
N LEU A 19 9.93 -12.57 18.32
CA LEU A 19 10.00 -13.43 19.51
C LEU A 19 11.43 -13.69 20.00
N GLY A 20 12.45 -13.17 19.30
CA GLY A 20 13.84 -13.29 19.70
C GLY A 20 14.54 -14.60 19.32
N TYR A 21 13.88 -15.52 18.60
CA TYR A 21 14.47 -16.78 18.17
C TYR A 21 15.51 -16.62 17.06
N TRP A 22 15.33 -15.60 16.21
CA TRP A 22 16.23 -15.30 15.10
C TRP A 22 16.26 -13.79 14.84
N PRO A 23 17.08 -13.03 15.59
CA PRO A 23 17.09 -11.58 15.52
C PRO A 23 17.56 -11.09 14.14
N GLN A 24 16.70 -10.37 13.43
CA GLN A 24 16.93 -9.76 12.12
C GLN A 24 16.36 -8.34 12.10
N ASP A 25 16.96 -7.44 11.33
CA ASP A 25 16.45 -6.09 11.15
C ASP A 25 15.51 -6.01 9.93
N PHE A 26 14.24 -6.32 10.13
CA PHE A 26 13.22 -6.23 9.09
C PHE A 26 12.91 -4.80 8.63
N ARG A 27 13.40 -3.80 9.34
CA ARG A 27 13.09 -2.38 9.06
C ARG A 27 14.21 -1.70 8.25
N ALA A 28 15.46 -2.02 8.49
CA ALA A 28 16.61 -1.38 7.85
C ALA A 28 17.37 -2.28 6.87
N ASP A 29 17.38 -3.59 7.05
CA ASP A 29 18.08 -4.51 6.15
C ASP A 29 17.49 -4.47 4.73
N PRO A 30 18.29 -4.19 3.68
CA PRO A 30 17.84 -4.12 2.29
C PRO A 30 17.19 -5.40 1.78
N VAL A 31 17.60 -6.58 2.26
CA VAL A 31 17.04 -7.87 1.84
C VAL A 31 15.58 -7.97 2.30
N TRP A 32 15.30 -7.67 3.57
CA TRP A 32 13.96 -7.74 4.11
C TRP A 32 13.05 -6.64 3.58
N THR A 33 13.54 -5.41 3.46
CA THR A 33 12.78 -4.30 2.87
C THR A 33 12.49 -4.51 1.39
N GLY A 34 13.45 -5.11 0.64
CA GLY A 34 13.27 -5.49 -0.76
C GLY A 34 12.21 -6.58 -0.94
N GLN A 35 12.24 -7.64 -0.12
CA GLN A 35 11.23 -8.70 -0.15
C GLN A 35 9.83 -8.15 0.16
N ARG A 36 9.69 -7.31 1.18
CA ARG A 36 8.41 -6.66 1.50
C ARG A 36 7.88 -5.86 0.31
N THR A 37 8.73 -5.08 -0.32
CA THR A 37 8.38 -4.29 -1.52
C THR A 37 7.93 -5.20 -2.66
N ALA A 38 8.66 -6.28 -2.94
CA ALA A 38 8.32 -7.23 -3.98
C ALA A 38 6.99 -7.94 -3.71
N ILE A 39 6.75 -8.38 -2.47
CA ILE A 39 5.49 -9.03 -2.06
C ILE A 39 4.32 -8.08 -2.27
N VAL A 40 4.40 -6.84 -1.77
CA VAL A 40 3.32 -5.83 -1.93
C VAL A 40 3.10 -5.53 -3.41
N SER A 41 4.17 -5.37 -4.20
CA SER A 41 4.06 -5.15 -5.66
C SER A 41 3.31 -6.29 -6.36
N LEU A 42 3.65 -7.55 -6.06
CA LEU A 42 2.96 -8.71 -6.62
C LEU A 42 1.47 -8.76 -6.23
N PHE A 43 1.14 -8.44 -4.99
CA PHE A 43 -0.25 -8.39 -4.55
C PHE A 43 -1.05 -7.32 -5.29
N LEU A 44 -0.51 -6.11 -5.41
CA LEU A 44 -1.18 -5.01 -6.07
C LEU A 44 -1.29 -5.23 -7.58
N PHE A 45 -0.24 -5.74 -8.21
CA PHE A 45 -0.26 -6.12 -9.62
C PHE A 45 -1.32 -7.19 -9.89
N CYS A 46 -1.40 -8.24 -9.08
CA CYS A 46 -2.46 -9.26 -9.18
C CYS A 46 -3.85 -8.67 -8.94
N ALA A 47 -3.98 -7.70 -8.04
CA ALA A 47 -5.25 -7.02 -7.79
C ALA A 47 -5.68 -6.18 -9.01
N GLY A 48 -4.74 -5.47 -9.65
CA GLY A 48 -4.97 -4.71 -10.90
C GLY A 48 -5.40 -5.64 -12.04
N LEU A 49 -4.67 -6.73 -12.29
CA LEU A 49 -5.04 -7.75 -13.28
C LEU A 49 -6.43 -8.34 -12.98
N GLY A 50 -6.73 -8.64 -11.71
CA GLY A 50 -8.03 -9.14 -11.29
C GLY A 50 -9.17 -8.16 -11.59
N GLN A 51 -8.93 -6.85 -11.43
CA GLN A 51 -9.89 -5.80 -11.81
C GLN A 51 -10.07 -5.72 -13.33
N ALA A 52 -8.99 -5.78 -14.10
CA ALA A 52 -9.06 -5.77 -15.56
C ALA A 52 -9.89 -6.94 -16.11
N VAL A 53 -9.63 -8.16 -15.63
CA VAL A 53 -10.39 -9.36 -15.99
C VAL A 53 -11.85 -9.24 -15.57
N ALA A 54 -12.13 -8.77 -14.35
CA ALA A 54 -13.49 -8.59 -13.86
C ALA A 54 -14.30 -7.59 -14.71
N LEU A 55 -13.65 -6.52 -15.17
CA LEU A 55 -14.27 -5.54 -16.07
C LEU A 55 -14.56 -6.13 -17.44
N GLN A 56 -13.61 -6.87 -18.04
CA GLN A 56 -13.81 -7.56 -19.31
C GLN A 56 -14.96 -8.57 -19.25
N GLN A 57 -15.14 -9.21 -18.10
CA GLN A 57 -16.25 -10.15 -17.85
C GLN A 57 -17.57 -9.46 -17.50
N GLY A 58 -17.66 -8.14 -17.59
CA GLY A 58 -18.89 -7.37 -17.31
C GLY A 58 -19.30 -7.36 -15.83
N GLN A 59 -18.36 -7.49 -14.91
CA GLN A 59 -18.67 -7.43 -13.47
C GLN A 59 -19.33 -6.11 -13.09
N GLY A 60 -20.60 -6.16 -12.64
CA GLY A 60 -21.34 -5.00 -12.17
C GLY A 60 -20.84 -4.45 -10.82
N TRP A 61 -21.22 -3.20 -10.52
CA TRP A 61 -20.85 -2.48 -9.30
C TRP A 61 -21.30 -3.18 -8.01
N ALA A 62 -22.44 -3.87 -8.00
CA ALA A 62 -22.92 -4.59 -6.82
C ALA A 62 -21.99 -5.73 -6.39
N ARG A 63 -21.49 -6.51 -7.37
CA ARG A 63 -20.54 -7.59 -7.10
C ARG A 63 -19.17 -7.05 -6.68
N PHE A 64 -18.71 -5.99 -7.33
CA PHE A 64 -17.50 -5.28 -6.93
C PHE A 64 -17.62 -4.75 -5.51
N GLY A 65 -18.70 -4.00 -5.19
CA GLY A 65 -18.92 -3.39 -3.88
C GLY A 65 -18.94 -4.40 -2.74
N ARG A 66 -19.52 -5.60 -2.95
CA ARG A 66 -19.50 -6.66 -1.93
C ARG A 66 -18.07 -7.13 -1.60
N ARG A 67 -17.23 -7.34 -2.63
CA ARG A 67 -15.82 -7.74 -2.43
C ARG A 67 -14.99 -6.60 -1.85
N TRP A 68 -15.22 -5.39 -2.32
CA TRP A 68 -14.58 -4.21 -1.79
C TRP A 68 -14.90 -4.01 -0.30
N ALA A 69 -16.17 -4.15 0.11
CA ALA A 69 -16.59 -4.04 1.49
C ALA A 69 -15.91 -5.07 2.40
N GLN A 70 -15.64 -6.27 1.91
CA GLN A 70 -14.87 -7.27 2.64
C GLN A 70 -13.44 -6.79 2.91
N ILE A 71 -12.76 -6.26 1.88
CA ILE A 71 -11.39 -5.72 2.03
C ILE A 71 -11.38 -4.52 2.98
N ALA A 72 -12.30 -3.59 2.82
CA ALA A 72 -12.44 -2.43 3.69
C ALA A 72 -12.76 -2.84 5.14
N GLY A 73 -13.65 -3.82 5.34
CA GLY A 73 -13.95 -4.38 6.65
C GLY A 73 -12.73 -5.02 7.31
N CYS A 74 -11.97 -5.82 6.57
CA CYS A 74 -10.70 -6.39 7.07
C CYS A 74 -9.68 -5.28 7.41
N ALA A 75 -9.59 -4.22 6.60
CA ALA A 75 -8.72 -3.08 6.89
C ALA A 75 -9.07 -2.43 8.25
N LEU A 76 -10.35 -2.18 8.49
CA LEU A 76 -10.82 -1.62 9.76
C LEU A 76 -10.55 -2.55 10.94
N LEU A 77 -10.72 -3.86 10.77
CA LEU A 77 -10.40 -4.85 11.80
C LEU A 77 -8.90 -4.87 12.12
N VAL A 78 -8.03 -4.74 11.11
CA VAL A 78 -6.57 -4.63 11.30
C VAL A 78 -6.23 -3.34 12.06
N SER A 79 -6.85 -2.21 11.73
CA SER A 79 -6.66 -0.98 12.52
C SER A 79 -7.08 -1.15 13.97
N ALA A 80 -8.27 -1.70 14.20
CA ALA A 80 -8.76 -1.93 15.55
C ALA A 80 -7.87 -2.89 16.34
N GLY A 81 -7.52 -4.05 15.75
CA GLY A 81 -6.64 -5.03 16.39
C GLY A 81 -5.25 -4.47 16.70
N SER A 82 -4.63 -3.76 15.73
CA SER A 82 -3.32 -3.16 15.94
C SER A 82 -3.34 -2.01 16.95
N TRP A 83 -4.44 -1.29 17.08
CA TRP A 83 -4.60 -0.27 18.11
C TRP A 83 -4.52 -0.87 19.53
N PHE A 84 -5.12 -2.05 19.74
CA PHE A 84 -5.04 -2.72 21.04
C PHE A 84 -3.65 -3.32 21.32
N MET A 85 -2.96 -3.81 20.28
CA MET A 85 -1.65 -4.45 20.43
C MET A 85 -0.50 -3.43 20.45
N PHE A 86 -0.56 -2.40 19.60
CA PHE A 86 0.51 -1.42 19.35
C PHE A 86 -0.05 0.01 19.32
N PRO A 87 -0.55 0.56 20.42
CA PRO A 87 -1.27 1.86 20.42
C PRO A 87 -0.44 3.04 19.90
N HIS A 88 0.90 2.98 20.03
CA HIS A 88 1.79 4.04 19.55
C HIS A 88 2.18 3.93 18.07
N SER A 89 2.10 2.73 17.49
CA SER A 89 2.49 2.42 16.10
C SER A 89 1.41 1.68 15.32
N PHE A 90 0.14 1.79 15.74
CA PHE A 90 -0.96 1.07 15.11
C PHE A 90 -1.07 1.35 13.60
N ILE A 91 -1.66 0.39 12.90
CA ILE A 91 -1.83 0.44 11.45
C ILE A 91 -3.07 1.27 11.13
N TYR A 92 -2.88 2.53 10.76
CA TYR A 92 -3.98 3.41 10.31
C TYR A 92 -4.13 3.43 8.79
N PHE A 93 -3.05 3.13 8.02
CA PHE A 93 -3.07 3.04 6.57
C PHE A 93 -2.04 2.02 6.06
N GLY A 94 -2.36 0.74 6.21
CA GLY A 94 -1.56 -0.39 5.71
C GLY A 94 -2.04 -0.89 4.34
N VAL A 95 -1.52 -2.06 3.93
CA VAL A 95 -1.77 -2.66 2.61
C VAL A 95 -3.26 -2.83 2.29
N LEU A 96 -4.10 -3.25 3.24
CA LEU A 96 -5.54 -3.43 3.00
C LEU A 96 -6.27 -2.10 2.82
N HIS A 97 -5.87 -1.05 3.55
CA HIS A 97 -6.41 0.31 3.38
C HIS A 97 -6.04 0.87 2.01
N GLY A 98 -4.76 0.80 1.66
CA GLY A 98 -4.27 1.20 0.35
C GLY A 98 -4.99 0.46 -0.76
N MET A 99 -5.13 -0.86 -0.65
CA MET A 99 -5.84 -1.70 -1.63
C MET A 99 -7.32 -1.29 -1.77
N ALA A 100 -8.03 -1.03 -0.66
CA ALA A 100 -9.42 -0.59 -0.71
C ALA A 100 -9.58 0.73 -1.50
N VAL A 101 -8.72 1.71 -1.26
CA VAL A 101 -8.74 2.99 -1.99
C VAL A 101 -8.32 2.80 -3.45
N MET A 102 -7.20 2.09 -3.69
CA MET A 102 -6.67 1.88 -5.04
C MET A 102 -7.61 1.09 -5.95
N LEU A 103 -8.36 0.10 -5.44
CA LEU A 103 -9.34 -0.64 -6.21
C LEU A 103 -10.53 0.23 -6.67
N LEU A 104 -10.99 1.18 -5.84
CA LEU A 104 -12.01 2.17 -6.25
C LEU A 104 -11.48 3.06 -7.37
N LEU A 105 -10.25 3.58 -7.22
CA LEU A 105 -9.61 4.42 -8.22
C LEU A 105 -9.38 3.65 -9.54
N ALA A 106 -8.89 2.41 -9.48
CA ALA A 106 -8.72 1.57 -10.65
C ALA A 106 -10.05 1.29 -11.36
N ARG A 107 -11.12 1.04 -10.59
CA ARG A 107 -12.46 0.84 -11.16
C ARG A 107 -12.98 2.11 -11.83
N GLY A 108 -12.78 3.29 -11.22
CA GLY A 108 -13.20 4.59 -11.75
C GLY A 108 -12.39 5.02 -12.98
N SER A 109 -11.10 4.69 -13.01
CA SER A 109 -10.18 5.05 -14.11
C SER A 109 -10.12 4.01 -15.25
N ALA A 110 -10.89 2.94 -15.18
CA ALA A 110 -10.84 1.84 -16.16
C ALA A 110 -11.04 2.28 -17.62
N GLY A 111 -11.79 3.38 -17.85
CA GLY A 111 -12.00 3.95 -19.19
C GLY A 111 -10.81 4.73 -19.75
N TRP A 112 -9.73 4.94 -18.99
CA TRP A 112 -8.58 5.72 -19.43
C TRP A 112 -7.69 4.96 -20.44
N GLY A 113 -7.82 3.64 -20.54
CA GLY A 113 -7.09 2.83 -21.51
C GLY A 113 -5.57 3.03 -21.40
N ARG A 114 -4.93 3.35 -22.55
CA ARG A 114 -3.47 3.56 -22.62
C ARG A 114 -2.94 4.68 -21.70
N TRP A 115 -3.76 5.62 -21.29
CA TRP A 115 -3.37 6.70 -20.39
C TRP A 115 -3.02 6.21 -18.98
N LEU A 116 -3.48 5.00 -18.61
CA LEU A 116 -3.09 4.39 -17.34
C LEU A 116 -1.58 4.11 -17.26
N TRP A 117 -0.91 3.83 -18.40
CA TRP A 117 0.55 3.68 -18.42
C TRP A 117 1.27 4.96 -18.03
N LEU A 118 0.82 6.10 -18.57
CA LEU A 118 1.38 7.39 -18.23
C LEU A 118 1.04 7.77 -16.79
N ALA A 119 -0.21 7.61 -16.38
CA ALA A 119 -0.66 7.89 -15.01
C ALA A 119 0.09 7.02 -14.00
N GLY A 120 0.29 5.73 -14.31
CA GLY A 120 1.08 4.81 -13.50
C GLY A 120 2.53 5.26 -13.36
N GLY A 121 3.18 5.66 -14.45
CA GLY A 121 4.55 6.20 -14.42
C GLY A 121 4.65 7.46 -13.56
N VAL A 122 3.72 8.39 -13.71
CA VAL A 122 3.65 9.59 -12.86
C VAL A 122 3.45 9.21 -11.39
N ALA A 123 2.53 8.29 -11.10
CA ALA A 123 2.27 7.82 -9.74
C ALA A 123 3.50 7.18 -9.07
N LEU A 124 4.33 6.48 -9.85
CA LEU A 124 5.58 5.89 -9.37
C LEU A 124 6.65 6.94 -9.05
N LEU A 125 6.76 7.98 -9.86
CA LEU A 125 7.82 8.99 -9.73
C LEU A 125 7.47 10.14 -8.78
N LEU A 126 6.17 10.44 -8.63
CA LEU A 126 5.70 11.58 -7.85
C LEU A 126 6.17 11.61 -6.40
N PRO A 127 6.24 10.50 -5.64
CA PRO A 127 6.75 10.51 -4.28
C PRO A 127 8.21 10.96 -4.17
N TRP A 128 9.06 10.62 -5.15
CA TRP A 128 10.46 11.04 -5.16
C TRP A 128 10.58 12.55 -5.37
N GLY A 129 9.82 13.08 -6.32
CA GLY A 129 9.74 14.54 -6.52
C GLY A 129 9.18 15.27 -5.30
N ALA A 130 8.14 14.72 -4.67
CA ALA A 130 7.58 15.27 -3.44
C ALA A 130 8.57 15.23 -2.27
N GLN A 131 9.28 14.13 -2.08
CA GLN A 131 10.31 14.03 -1.04
C GLN A 131 11.41 15.08 -1.25
N TRP A 132 11.90 15.25 -2.47
CA TRP A 132 12.90 16.27 -2.80
C TRP A 132 12.36 17.68 -2.51
N ALA A 133 11.15 17.99 -2.98
CA ALA A 133 10.54 19.30 -2.80
C ALA A 133 10.27 19.63 -1.33
N LEU A 134 9.72 18.69 -0.56
CA LEU A 134 9.39 18.85 0.86
C LEU A 134 10.63 18.81 1.78
N SER A 135 11.77 18.34 1.27
CA SER A 135 13.05 18.39 2.00
C SER A 135 13.85 19.64 1.63
N GLY A 136 13.41 20.43 0.65
CA GLY A 136 14.10 21.60 0.11
C GLY A 136 13.16 22.81 -0.05
N PRO A 137 12.78 23.18 -1.31
CA PRO A 137 12.09 24.44 -1.59
C PRO A 137 10.70 24.57 -0.97
N LEU A 138 10.04 23.45 -0.60
CA LEU A 138 8.71 23.42 0.01
C LEU A 138 8.74 22.85 1.44
N ALA A 139 9.84 23.03 2.19
CA ALA A 139 10.02 22.47 3.53
C ALA A 139 8.91 22.90 4.52
N ASP A 140 8.39 24.12 4.39
CA ASP A 140 7.29 24.63 5.23
C ASP A 140 5.99 23.82 5.09
N TRP A 141 5.78 23.20 3.92
CA TRP A 141 4.62 22.34 3.66
C TRP A 141 4.79 20.93 4.19
N ALA A 142 6.01 20.53 4.56
CA ALA A 142 6.29 19.19 5.05
C ALA A 142 5.46 18.82 6.29
N VAL A 143 5.14 19.78 7.15
CA VAL A 143 4.32 19.56 8.35
C VAL A 143 2.92 19.03 8.00
N TYR A 144 2.32 19.53 6.91
CA TYR A 144 1.00 19.11 6.47
C TYR A 144 1.03 17.73 5.80
N PHE A 145 1.99 17.51 4.90
CA PHE A 145 2.11 16.22 4.17
C PHE A 145 2.58 15.07 5.05
N ASN A 146 3.35 15.33 6.10
CA ASN A 146 3.73 14.31 7.08
C ASN A 146 2.64 14.05 8.14
N ALA A 147 1.60 14.88 8.21
CA ALA A 147 0.50 14.70 9.14
C ALA A 147 -0.35 13.47 8.78
N ARG A 148 -0.93 12.76 9.76
CA ARG A 148 -1.69 11.51 9.57
C ARG A 148 -2.84 11.62 8.57
N TRP A 149 -3.45 12.79 8.44
CA TRP A 149 -4.58 13.03 7.55
C TRP A 149 -4.20 13.19 6.07
N LEU A 150 -2.89 13.42 5.74
CA LEU A 150 -2.40 13.52 4.36
C LEU A 150 -1.32 12.49 3.99
N ASN A 151 -0.59 11.96 4.95
CA ASN A 151 0.55 11.10 4.66
C ASN A 151 0.16 9.79 3.94
N TRP A 152 -1.10 9.36 4.06
CA TRP A 152 -1.64 8.21 3.32
C TRP A 152 -1.57 8.37 1.79
N LEU A 153 -1.45 9.60 1.29
CA LEU A 153 -1.21 9.87 -0.14
C LEU A 153 0.17 9.37 -0.61
N GLY A 154 1.16 9.30 0.28
CA GLY A 154 2.53 8.90 -0.06
C GLY A 154 3.45 10.05 -0.46
N LEU A 155 2.98 11.30 -0.37
CA LEU A 155 3.75 12.52 -0.64
C LEU A 155 4.37 13.03 0.66
N VAL A 156 5.33 12.29 1.20
CA VAL A 156 5.92 12.57 2.52
C VAL A 156 7.42 12.82 2.41
N SER A 157 7.98 13.65 3.28
CA SER A 157 9.44 13.81 3.43
C SER A 157 10.02 12.79 4.40
N ARG A 158 9.21 12.24 5.32
CA ARG A 158 9.61 11.23 6.30
C ARG A 158 8.56 10.13 6.39
N LYS A 159 9.03 8.87 6.38
CA LYS A 159 8.14 7.73 6.58
C LYS A 159 7.50 7.80 7.97
N PRO A 160 6.16 7.66 8.08
CA PRO A 160 5.47 7.66 9.37
C PRO A 160 5.84 6.43 10.20
N TYR A 161 5.78 6.59 11.52
CA TYR A 161 5.99 5.49 12.46
C TYR A 161 4.70 4.69 12.62
N THR A 162 4.64 3.52 11.99
CA THR A 162 3.52 2.57 12.04
C THR A 162 4.02 1.19 11.63
N GLU A 163 3.36 0.13 12.07
CA GLU A 163 3.77 -1.25 11.78
C GLU A 163 3.59 -1.62 10.31
N ASP A 164 2.56 -1.10 9.65
CA ASP A 164 2.38 -1.25 8.20
C ASP A 164 2.02 0.09 7.57
N TYR A 165 2.72 0.42 6.48
CA TYR A 165 2.49 1.64 5.72
C TYR A 165 2.61 1.38 4.23
N VAL A 166 1.47 1.39 3.56
CA VAL A 166 1.35 1.23 2.11
C VAL A 166 0.51 2.40 1.59
N PRO A 167 1.13 3.58 1.37
CA PRO A 167 0.43 4.77 0.92
C PRO A 167 -0.12 4.60 -0.49
N LEU A 168 -1.01 5.52 -0.90
CA LEU A 168 -1.60 5.50 -2.22
C LEU A 168 -0.53 5.55 -3.32
N LEU A 169 0.40 6.49 -3.22
CA LEU A 169 1.55 6.62 -4.12
C LEU A 169 2.82 6.08 -3.44
N PRO A 170 3.64 5.32 -4.11
CA PRO A 170 3.64 4.97 -5.55
C PRO A 170 2.76 3.76 -5.93
N TRP A 171 2.12 3.10 -4.97
CA TRP A 171 1.52 1.78 -5.13
C TRP A 171 0.34 1.72 -6.11
N LEU A 172 -0.39 2.83 -6.27
CA LEU A 172 -1.41 2.95 -7.31
C LEU A 172 -0.82 2.79 -8.71
N GLY A 173 0.42 3.25 -8.91
CA GLY A 173 1.13 3.06 -10.18
C GLY A 173 1.34 1.58 -10.50
N VAL A 174 1.76 0.79 -9.51
CA VAL A 174 1.94 -0.66 -9.66
C VAL A 174 0.61 -1.37 -9.97
N LEU A 175 -0.48 -0.92 -9.37
CA LEU A 175 -1.80 -1.52 -9.59
C LEU A 175 -2.37 -1.16 -10.96
N TRP A 176 -2.06 0.02 -11.49
CA TRP A 176 -2.52 0.45 -12.82
C TRP A 176 -1.76 -0.21 -13.98
N TRP A 177 -0.55 -0.70 -13.76
CA TRP A 177 0.29 -1.38 -14.76
C TRP A 177 0.04 -2.89 -14.79
#